data_bf24d8c6e28d249c1868a25f2bf94559
#
_entry.id   bf24d8c6e28d249c1868a25f2bf94559
#
_cell.length_a   1.000
_cell.length_b   1.000
_cell.length_c   1.000
_cell.angle_alpha   90.00
_cell.angle_beta   90.00
_cell.angle_gamma   90.00
#
_symmetry.space_group_name_H-M   'P 1'
#
loop_
_entity.id
_entity.type
_entity.pdbx_description
1 polymer ?
#
loop_
_entity_poly.entity_id
_entity_poly.type
_entity_poly.pdbx_seq_one_letter_code
_entity_poly.pdbx_strand_id
1 'polypeptide(L)'
;MKKILLLLSIPAFFLLAGCVRQTPDGPDDPGNNGGDIEDDKPFFTADIPDEYNTTCPEQGRNFLIRTNISDWTASSDADWCRTNIIKGEDYGYELDIIVDEFAPRTDNGDYDYCQPRVCTVTIKAGSTYSHTLTVRQESRVIMSTDLYGKSVFLDPAGETIQMFIRTNCISWTPSSDADWLSVKRIDNATLELSSTARKDSDMARKATVTVVSDLDSYTSTSRTSFTVADADAVLSGDDYDYGDHIDWD
;
A
#
# COMPACT_ATOMS: atom_id res chain seq x y z
N MET A 1 -14.26 34.00 24.04
CA MET A 1 -12.81 33.82 23.98
C MET A 1 -12.44 32.71 24.97
N LYS A 2 -12.28 31.46 24.51
CA LYS A 2 -11.78 30.35 25.31
C LYS A 2 -10.52 29.80 24.60
N LYS A 3 -9.37 30.00 25.24
CA LYS A 3 -8.07 29.48 24.77
C LYS A 3 -8.01 27.98 25.08
N ILE A 4 -7.86 27.15 24.07
CA ILE A 4 -7.58 25.73 24.21
C ILE A 4 -6.06 25.58 24.23
N LEU A 5 -5.55 25.09 25.35
CA LEU A 5 -4.14 24.79 25.59
C LEU A 5 -3.85 23.37 25.06
N LEU A 6 -3.04 23.28 24.00
CA LEU A 6 -2.61 22.01 23.42
C LEU A 6 -1.38 21.52 24.21
N LEU A 7 -1.55 20.45 24.99
CA LEU A 7 -0.46 19.79 25.69
C LEU A 7 0.27 18.84 24.73
N LEU A 8 1.49 19.22 24.33
CA LEU A 8 2.45 18.34 23.66
C LEU A 8 3.03 17.36 24.69
N SER A 9 2.74 16.08 24.56
CA SER A 9 3.41 15.02 25.30
C SER A 9 4.72 14.64 24.61
N ILE A 10 5.83 14.94 25.26
CA ILE A 10 7.17 14.52 24.86
C ILE A 10 7.40 13.12 25.44
N PRO A 11 7.78 12.09 24.65
CA PRO A 11 8.16 10.80 25.19
C PRO A 11 9.53 10.90 25.87
N ALA A 12 9.59 10.46 27.10
CA ALA A 12 10.81 10.42 27.91
C ALA A 12 11.79 9.37 27.35
N PHE A 13 12.97 9.84 27.00
CA PHE A 13 14.13 9.00 26.68
C PHE A 13 14.67 8.40 27.99
N PHE A 14 14.59 7.08 28.15
CA PHE A 14 15.27 6.36 29.20
C PHE A 14 16.77 6.21 28.86
N LEU A 15 17.60 7.01 29.52
CA LEU A 15 19.04 6.80 29.57
C LEU A 15 19.34 5.62 30.51
N LEU A 16 19.69 4.47 29.96
CA LEU A 16 20.31 3.39 30.72
C LEU A 16 21.79 3.73 30.95
N ALA A 17 22.09 4.19 32.15
CA ALA A 17 23.46 4.32 32.60
C ALA A 17 24.05 2.92 32.84
N GLY A 18 24.91 2.47 31.94
CA GLY A 18 25.72 1.26 32.11
C GLY A 18 26.85 1.51 33.09
N CYS A 19 26.82 0.81 34.25
CA CYS A 19 27.93 0.77 35.17
C CYS A 19 29.15 0.10 34.53
N VAL A 20 30.20 0.86 34.35
CA VAL A 20 31.55 0.33 34.06
C VAL A 20 32.09 -0.34 35.30
N ARG A 21 32.22 -1.66 35.28
CA ARG A 21 32.97 -2.42 36.31
C ARG A 21 34.43 -2.40 35.91
N GLN A 22 35.25 -1.66 36.66
CA GLN A 22 36.73 -1.81 36.60
C GLN A 22 37.09 -3.16 37.19
N THR A 23 37.74 -4.02 36.42
CA THR A 23 38.47 -5.19 36.92
C THR A 23 39.94 -4.83 37.14
N PRO A 24 40.61 -5.30 38.19
CA PRO A 24 42.01 -4.98 38.46
C PRO A 24 42.95 -5.74 37.52
N ASP A 25 44.08 -5.09 37.24
CA ASP A 25 45.17 -5.54 36.40
C ASP A 25 45.63 -6.98 36.75
N GLY A 26 45.51 -7.89 35.79
CA GLY A 26 46.18 -9.18 35.77
C GLY A 26 47.33 -9.17 34.78
N PRO A 27 48.36 -10.00 34.94
CA PRO A 27 49.64 -9.89 34.21
C PRO A 27 49.49 -10.19 32.72
N ASP A 28 50.32 -9.49 31.95
CA ASP A 28 50.50 -9.52 30.51
C ASP A 28 50.44 -10.94 29.91
N ASP A 29 49.43 -11.20 29.10
CA ASP A 29 49.39 -12.37 28.20
C ASP A 29 49.87 -11.88 26.79
N PRO A 30 51.08 -12.29 26.35
CA PRO A 30 51.56 -11.94 25.01
C PRO A 30 51.04 -12.95 24.02
N GLY A 31 49.83 -12.77 23.53
CA GLY A 31 49.29 -13.72 22.55
C GLY A 31 47.88 -13.53 22.05
N ASN A 32 47.28 -12.37 22.20
CA ASN A 32 46.01 -12.09 21.51
C ASN A 32 46.33 -11.38 20.19
N ASN A 33 46.62 -12.17 19.17
CA ASN A 33 46.45 -11.71 17.79
C ASN A 33 45.03 -11.22 17.67
N GLY A 34 44.86 -9.90 17.68
CA GLY A 34 43.61 -9.26 17.30
C GLY A 34 43.20 -9.86 15.98
N GLY A 35 42.09 -10.60 16.00
CA GLY A 35 41.51 -11.13 14.78
C GLY A 35 41.33 -9.96 13.84
N ASP A 36 42.06 -9.97 12.73
CA ASP A 36 41.81 -9.12 11.61
C ASP A 36 40.33 -9.24 11.30
N ILE A 37 39.59 -8.18 11.57
CA ILE A 37 38.25 -8.02 11.06
C ILE A 37 38.42 -8.09 9.57
N GLU A 38 37.80 -9.09 8.91
CA GLU A 38 37.77 -9.21 7.44
C GLU A 38 37.03 -8.01 6.81
N ASP A 39 37.47 -6.78 7.15
CA ASP A 39 36.91 -5.50 6.69
C ASP A 39 37.23 -5.22 5.20
N ASP A 40 38.06 -6.07 4.57
CA ASP A 40 38.52 -5.84 3.20
C ASP A 40 37.62 -6.47 2.13
N LYS A 41 36.61 -7.27 2.49
CA LYS A 41 35.74 -7.85 1.46
C LYS A 41 34.63 -6.87 1.10
N PRO A 42 34.42 -6.63 -0.21
CA PRO A 42 33.29 -5.82 -0.65
C PRO A 42 31.97 -6.42 -0.18
N PHE A 43 31.13 -5.60 0.45
CA PHE A 43 29.78 -5.99 0.84
C PHE A 43 28.75 -4.93 0.46
N PHE A 44 27.52 -5.38 0.21
CA PHE A 44 26.35 -4.53 0.00
C PHE A 44 25.14 -5.24 0.63
N THR A 45 24.50 -4.58 1.58
CA THR A 45 23.31 -5.11 2.27
C THR A 45 22.18 -4.10 2.19
N ALA A 46 21.05 -4.51 1.66
CA ALA A 46 19.83 -3.71 1.53
C ALA A 46 18.61 -4.62 1.55
N ASP A 47 17.52 -4.16 2.15
CA ASP A 47 16.20 -4.79 2.08
C ASP A 47 15.35 -3.98 1.10
N ILE A 48 15.58 -4.22 -0.19
CA ILE A 48 14.87 -3.56 -1.29
C ILE A 48 13.95 -4.59 -1.93
N PRO A 49 12.63 -4.36 -1.96
CA PRO A 49 11.68 -5.30 -2.59
C PRO A 49 11.85 -5.31 -4.11
N ASP A 50 11.28 -6.30 -4.77
CA ASP A 50 11.24 -6.37 -6.23
C ASP A 50 10.25 -5.37 -6.83
N GLU A 51 9.25 -4.92 -6.03
CA GLU A 51 8.21 -3.98 -6.46
C GLU A 51 7.95 -2.88 -5.43
N TYR A 52 7.73 -1.66 -5.93
CA TYR A 52 7.22 -0.51 -5.20
C TYR A 52 5.96 0.01 -5.90
N ASN A 53 4.81 -0.25 -5.28
CA ASN A 53 3.51 0.23 -5.76
C ASN A 53 3.13 1.51 -5.02
N THR A 54 2.67 2.53 -5.73
CA THR A 54 2.33 3.85 -5.18
C THR A 54 1.14 4.47 -5.91
N THR A 55 0.61 5.55 -5.35
CA THR A 55 -0.57 6.28 -5.87
C THR A 55 -0.18 7.56 -6.57
N CYS A 56 -1.17 8.28 -7.09
CA CYS A 56 -0.98 9.44 -7.96
C CYS A 56 -0.21 10.64 -7.37
N PRO A 57 -0.27 10.97 -6.05
CA PRO A 57 0.50 12.10 -5.53
C PRO A 57 2.01 11.90 -5.67
N GLU A 58 2.77 12.99 -5.65
CA GLU A 58 4.21 12.90 -5.46
C GLU A 58 4.51 12.17 -4.15
N GLN A 59 5.35 11.16 -4.21
CA GLN A 59 5.70 10.31 -3.07
C GLN A 59 7.18 9.94 -3.10
N GLY A 60 7.72 9.67 -1.90
CA GLY A 60 9.06 9.15 -1.73
C GLY A 60 9.06 7.89 -0.86
N ARG A 61 9.99 7.00 -1.15
CA ARG A 61 10.30 5.84 -0.31
C ARG A 61 11.79 5.73 -0.12
N ASN A 62 12.21 5.55 1.15
CA ASN A 62 13.62 5.37 1.51
C ASN A 62 13.96 3.93 1.84
N PHE A 63 15.16 3.52 1.45
CA PHE A 63 15.76 2.25 1.78
C PHE A 63 17.11 2.46 2.46
N LEU A 64 17.30 1.80 3.59
CA LEU A 64 18.57 1.82 4.30
C LEU A 64 19.52 0.82 3.65
N ILE A 65 20.74 1.28 3.37
CA ILE A 65 21.78 0.50 2.72
C ILE A 65 23.05 0.54 3.57
N ARG A 66 23.69 -0.59 3.73
CA ARG A 66 25.02 -0.70 4.34
C ARG A 66 25.99 -1.29 3.32
N THR A 67 27.07 -0.54 3.04
CA THR A 67 28.09 -0.98 2.07
C THR A 67 29.41 -0.30 2.29
N ASN A 68 30.51 -1.01 2.04
CA ASN A 68 31.84 -0.43 1.93
C ASN A 68 32.25 -0.11 0.48
N ILE A 69 31.33 -0.31 -0.48
CA ILE A 69 31.53 0.03 -1.89
C ILE A 69 31.12 1.48 -2.10
N SER A 70 32.07 2.35 -2.42
CA SER A 70 31.82 3.80 -2.54
C SER A 70 31.19 4.23 -3.86
N ASP A 71 31.31 3.45 -4.90
CA ASP A 71 30.94 3.76 -6.28
C ASP A 71 29.68 3.02 -6.75
N TRP A 72 28.80 2.62 -5.80
CA TRP A 72 27.51 2.06 -6.15
C TRP A 72 26.56 3.12 -6.73
N THR A 73 25.63 2.68 -7.54
CA THR A 73 24.69 3.53 -8.28
C THR A 73 23.27 3.02 -8.15
N ALA A 74 22.32 3.97 -8.23
CA ALA A 74 20.91 3.70 -8.47
C ALA A 74 20.44 4.60 -9.59
N SER A 75 19.73 4.05 -10.57
CA SER A 75 19.24 4.82 -11.72
C SER A 75 17.86 4.31 -12.16
N SER A 76 16.98 5.23 -12.51
CA SER A 76 15.70 4.96 -13.13
C SER A 76 15.79 5.05 -14.66
N ASP A 77 14.95 4.28 -15.35
CA ASP A 77 14.75 4.37 -16.81
C ASP A 77 13.66 5.38 -17.21
N ALA A 78 13.11 6.14 -16.23
CA ALA A 78 12.06 7.12 -16.46
C ALA A 78 12.28 8.42 -15.69
N ASP A 79 12.05 9.56 -16.35
CA ASP A 79 12.28 10.91 -15.79
C ASP A 79 11.38 11.24 -14.60
N TRP A 80 10.19 10.63 -14.51
CA TRP A 80 9.24 10.84 -13.44
C TRP A 80 9.57 10.08 -12.14
N CYS A 81 10.55 9.18 -12.17
CA CYS A 81 11.03 8.43 -11.03
C CYS A 81 12.51 8.75 -10.82
N ARG A 82 12.80 9.43 -9.74
CA ARG A 82 14.16 9.91 -9.43
C ARG A 82 14.76 9.10 -8.29
N THR A 83 16.06 8.94 -8.34
CA THR A 83 16.83 8.30 -7.27
C THR A 83 17.77 9.32 -6.64
N ASN A 84 17.89 9.28 -5.30
CA ASN A 84 18.84 10.09 -4.57
C ASN A 84 19.58 9.22 -3.55
N ILE A 85 20.92 9.35 -3.51
CA ILE A 85 21.78 8.60 -2.60
C ILE A 85 22.33 9.56 -1.57
N ILE A 86 21.98 9.35 -0.30
CA ILE A 86 22.43 10.14 0.84
C ILE A 86 23.42 9.30 1.63
N LYS A 87 24.65 9.80 1.76
CA LYS A 87 25.68 9.14 2.55
C LYS A 87 25.52 9.50 4.03
N GLY A 88 25.41 8.49 4.85
CA GLY A 88 25.43 8.56 6.31
C GLY A 88 26.79 8.22 6.90
N GLU A 89 26.81 7.90 8.19
CA GLU A 89 28.00 7.47 8.93
C GLU A 89 28.13 5.93 8.88
N ASP A 90 29.29 5.40 9.21
CA ASP A 90 29.58 3.97 9.43
C ASP A 90 29.09 3.05 8.28
N TYR A 91 29.48 3.35 7.04
CA TYR A 91 29.05 2.62 5.83
C TYR A 91 27.54 2.65 5.59
N GLY A 92 26.79 3.53 6.27
CA GLY A 92 25.37 3.73 6.07
C GLY A 92 25.07 4.65 4.89
N TYR A 93 24.03 4.31 4.14
CA TYR A 93 23.45 5.16 3.10
C TYR A 93 21.94 5.07 3.14
N GLU A 94 21.27 6.09 2.63
CA GLU A 94 19.86 6.08 2.31
C GLU A 94 19.69 6.19 0.80
N LEU A 95 18.89 5.33 0.22
CA LEU A 95 18.44 5.44 -1.16
C LEU A 95 16.99 5.91 -1.17
N ASP A 96 16.76 7.13 -1.64
CA ASP A 96 15.42 7.65 -1.87
C ASP A 96 14.99 7.32 -3.30
N ILE A 97 13.79 6.75 -3.41
CA ILE A 97 13.05 6.64 -4.67
C ILE A 97 11.91 7.65 -4.60
N ILE A 98 11.94 8.66 -5.46
CA ILE A 98 10.96 9.75 -5.49
C ILE A 98 10.21 9.70 -6.81
N VAL A 99 8.90 9.60 -6.74
CA VAL A 99 8.01 9.61 -7.91
C VAL A 99 7.26 10.93 -7.97
N ASP A 100 7.20 11.52 -9.17
CA ASP A 100 6.43 12.73 -9.42
C ASP A 100 4.92 12.44 -9.42
N GLU A 101 4.10 13.47 -9.23
CA GLU A 101 2.64 13.34 -9.34
C GLU A 101 2.24 12.75 -10.70
N PHE A 102 1.29 11.78 -10.66
CA PHE A 102 0.71 11.18 -11.85
C PHE A 102 -0.80 11.42 -11.88
N ALA A 103 -1.19 12.64 -12.17
CA ALA A 103 -2.57 13.08 -12.32
C ALA A 103 -2.81 13.68 -13.71
N PRO A 104 -2.76 12.84 -14.77
CA PRO A 104 -2.97 13.31 -16.13
C PRO A 104 -4.36 13.93 -16.29
N ARG A 105 -4.46 14.88 -17.20
CA ARG A 105 -5.70 15.58 -17.53
C ARG A 105 -6.08 15.32 -18.96
N THR A 106 -7.38 15.25 -19.22
CA THR A 106 -7.93 15.30 -20.57
C THR A 106 -7.78 16.70 -21.15
N ASP A 107 -8.03 16.87 -22.45
CA ASP A 107 -8.04 18.16 -23.13
C ASP A 107 -9.04 19.17 -22.51
N ASN A 108 -10.09 18.69 -21.86
CA ASN A 108 -11.06 19.49 -21.14
C ASN A 108 -10.64 19.86 -19.72
N GLY A 109 -9.49 19.35 -19.24
CA GLY A 109 -8.97 19.60 -17.90
C GLY A 109 -9.46 18.65 -16.82
N ASP A 110 -10.30 17.67 -17.15
CA ASP A 110 -10.75 16.63 -16.21
C ASP A 110 -9.64 15.62 -15.93
N TYR A 111 -9.75 14.88 -14.83
CA TYR A 111 -8.81 13.82 -14.56
C TYR A 111 -8.92 12.67 -15.56
N ASP A 112 -7.78 12.25 -16.09
CA ASP A 112 -7.69 11.07 -16.94
C ASP A 112 -7.36 9.84 -16.08
N TYR A 113 -8.31 8.93 -15.96
CA TYR A 113 -8.15 7.66 -15.22
C TYR A 113 -7.44 6.63 -16.10
N CYS A 114 -6.19 6.92 -16.44
CA CYS A 114 -5.41 6.04 -17.30
C CYS A 114 -4.82 4.86 -16.52
N GLN A 115 -4.23 3.93 -17.27
CA GLN A 115 -3.52 2.80 -16.69
C GLN A 115 -2.30 3.27 -15.89
N PRO A 116 -1.90 2.52 -14.86
CA PRO A 116 -0.68 2.80 -14.10
C PRO A 116 0.53 2.94 -15.01
N ARG A 117 1.44 3.85 -14.66
CA ARG A 117 2.75 3.92 -15.29
C ARG A 117 3.76 3.07 -14.53
N VAL A 118 4.75 2.54 -15.25
CA VAL A 118 5.74 1.61 -14.70
C VAL A 118 7.14 2.05 -15.15
N CYS A 119 8.11 1.95 -14.26
CA CYS A 119 9.51 2.09 -14.59
C CYS A 119 10.37 1.10 -13.80
N THR A 120 11.64 1.04 -14.16
CA THR A 120 12.63 0.18 -13.54
C THR A 120 13.73 1.03 -12.90
N VAL A 121 13.97 0.80 -11.62
CA VAL A 121 15.15 1.31 -10.92
C VAL A 121 16.19 0.21 -10.84
N THR A 122 17.37 0.47 -11.40
CA THR A 122 18.51 -0.46 -11.36
C THR A 122 19.52 0.01 -10.32
N ILE A 123 19.85 -0.87 -9.36
CA ILE A 123 20.83 -0.63 -8.30
C ILE A 123 22.02 -1.55 -8.53
N LYS A 124 23.22 -1.00 -8.57
CA LYS A 124 24.47 -1.75 -8.83
C LYS A 124 25.59 -1.31 -7.90
N ALA A 125 26.32 -2.29 -7.38
CA ALA A 125 27.53 -2.08 -6.60
C ALA A 125 28.64 -3.02 -7.11
N GLY A 126 29.35 -2.56 -8.16
CA GLY A 126 30.36 -3.33 -8.86
C GLY A 126 29.84 -4.69 -9.35
N SER A 127 30.59 -5.77 -9.08
CA SER A 127 30.16 -7.16 -9.31
C SER A 127 29.51 -7.80 -8.09
N THR A 128 29.46 -7.11 -6.95
CA THR A 128 29.02 -7.63 -5.66
C THR A 128 27.50 -7.68 -5.55
N TYR A 129 26.84 -6.67 -6.10
CA TYR A 129 25.38 -6.55 -5.98
C TYR A 129 24.76 -5.99 -7.25
N SER A 130 23.64 -6.55 -7.64
CA SER A 130 22.75 -6.02 -8.68
C SER A 130 21.31 -6.36 -8.33
N HIS A 131 20.46 -5.34 -8.29
CA HIS A 131 19.04 -5.49 -8.02
C HIS A 131 18.21 -4.59 -8.94
N THR A 132 17.01 -5.05 -9.26
CA THR A 132 16.05 -4.33 -10.10
C THR A 132 14.75 -4.17 -9.32
N LEU A 133 14.38 -2.92 -9.07
CA LEU A 133 13.12 -2.57 -8.44
C LEU A 133 12.14 -2.08 -9.52
N THR A 134 10.99 -2.74 -9.65
CA THR A 134 9.88 -2.27 -10.46
C THR A 134 9.07 -1.23 -9.67
N VAL A 135 8.99 -0.01 -10.16
CA VAL A 135 8.15 1.05 -9.58
C VAL A 135 6.90 1.17 -10.41
N ARG A 136 5.74 1.01 -9.77
CA ARG A 136 4.43 1.11 -10.41
C ARG A 136 3.61 2.19 -9.70
N GLN A 137 3.20 3.22 -10.45
CA GLN A 137 2.39 4.31 -9.92
C GLN A 137 1.03 4.34 -10.60
N GLU A 138 -0.04 4.30 -9.80
CA GLU A 138 -1.40 4.51 -10.27
C GLU A 138 -1.64 5.99 -10.58
N SER A 139 -2.44 6.25 -11.60
CA SER A 139 -3.06 7.56 -11.79
C SER A 139 -4.06 7.80 -10.65
N ARG A 140 -4.90 8.83 -10.73
CA ARG A 140 -5.99 8.99 -9.75
C ARG A 140 -6.82 7.71 -9.73
N VAL A 141 -6.97 7.09 -8.53
CA VAL A 141 -7.70 5.84 -8.38
C VAL A 141 -9.21 6.08 -8.52
N ILE A 142 -9.89 5.23 -9.26
CA ILE A 142 -11.34 5.11 -9.27
C ILE A 142 -11.75 3.71 -8.83
N MET A 143 -12.93 3.65 -8.22
CA MET A 143 -13.57 2.41 -7.80
C MET A 143 -15.08 2.58 -7.95
N SER A 144 -15.72 1.79 -8.80
CA SER A 144 -17.17 1.84 -9.00
C SER A 144 -17.73 0.49 -9.44
N THR A 145 -19.04 0.36 -9.39
CA THR A 145 -19.79 -0.79 -9.91
C THR A 145 -20.75 -0.33 -10.98
N ASP A 146 -21.26 -1.25 -11.81
CA ASP A 146 -22.29 -0.96 -12.81
C ASP A 146 -23.72 -0.94 -12.23
N LEU A 147 -23.84 -0.93 -10.90
CA LEU A 147 -25.12 -1.07 -10.23
C LEU A 147 -25.99 0.19 -10.30
N TYR A 148 -25.38 1.36 -10.56
CA TYR A 148 -26.11 2.65 -10.65
C TYR A 148 -27.07 2.90 -9.49
N GLY A 149 -26.63 2.69 -8.25
CA GLY A 149 -27.45 2.80 -7.05
C GLY A 149 -28.43 1.66 -6.83
N LYS A 150 -28.33 0.57 -7.59
CA LYS A 150 -29.16 -0.63 -7.43
C LYS A 150 -28.50 -1.63 -6.48
N SER A 151 -29.34 -2.34 -5.73
CA SER A 151 -28.89 -3.44 -4.88
C SER A 151 -28.70 -4.72 -5.68
N VAL A 152 -27.85 -5.61 -5.21
CA VAL A 152 -27.71 -6.98 -5.70
C VAL A 152 -28.65 -7.87 -4.88
N PHE A 153 -29.44 -8.70 -5.56
CA PHE A 153 -30.34 -9.64 -4.93
C PHE A 153 -29.88 -11.08 -5.18
N LEU A 154 -29.76 -11.86 -4.11
CA LEU A 154 -29.34 -13.26 -4.14
C LEU A 154 -30.47 -14.20 -3.72
N ASP A 155 -30.45 -15.42 -4.25
CA ASP A 155 -31.43 -16.46 -3.85
C ASP A 155 -31.25 -16.78 -2.35
N PRO A 156 -32.35 -16.75 -1.55
CA PRO A 156 -32.30 -17.14 -0.14
C PRO A 156 -31.81 -18.58 0.10
N ALA A 157 -31.92 -19.47 -0.89
CA ALA A 157 -31.39 -20.83 -0.80
C ALA A 157 -29.86 -20.91 -0.86
N GLY A 158 -29.21 -19.77 -1.08
CA GLY A 158 -27.76 -19.65 -1.25
C GLY A 158 -27.36 -19.64 -2.72
N GLU A 159 -26.59 -18.65 -3.08
CA GLU A 159 -26.17 -18.39 -4.46
C GLU A 159 -24.73 -17.88 -4.52
N THR A 160 -24.05 -18.17 -5.63
CA THR A 160 -22.76 -17.56 -5.95
C THR A 160 -22.87 -16.89 -7.31
N ILE A 161 -22.55 -15.58 -7.33
CA ILE A 161 -22.52 -14.78 -8.55
C ILE A 161 -21.18 -14.08 -8.69
N GLN A 162 -20.88 -13.62 -9.90
CA GLN A 162 -19.75 -12.74 -10.16
C GLN A 162 -20.27 -11.42 -10.73
N MET A 163 -19.64 -10.34 -10.31
CA MET A 163 -19.97 -9.00 -10.78
C MET A 163 -18.71 -8.22 -11.16
N PHE A 164 -18.88 -7.21 -11.99
CA PHE A 164 -17.79 -6.38 -12.47
C PHE A 164 -17.52 -5.21 -11.51
N ILE A 165 -16.24 -5.00 -11.20
CA ILE A 165 -15.72 -3.81 -10.52
C ILE A 165 -14.96 -2.98 -11.53
N ARG A 166 -15.45 -1.78 -11.81
CA ARG A 166 -14.77 -0.84 -12.68
C ARG A 166 -13.71 -0.10 -11.88
N THR A 167 -12.45 -0.34 -12.20
CA THR A 167 -11.32 0.29 -11.50
C THR A 167 -10.08 0.36 -12.38
N ASN A 168 -9.21 1.32 -12.12
CA ASN A 168 -7.84 1.38 -12.64
C ASN A 168 -6.80 0.97 -11.58
N CYS A 169 -7.24 0.52 -10.39
CA CYS A 169 -6.33 0.03 -9.35
C CYS A 169 -5.66 -1.28 -9.76
N ILE A 170 -4.43 -1.48 -9.29
CA ILE A 170 -3.72 -2.76 -9.42
C ILE A 170 -4.12 -3.76 -8.32
N SER A 171 -4.59 -3.28 -7.17
CA SER A 171 -5.02 -4.11 -6.06
C SER A 171 -6.12 -3.44 -5.25
N TRP A 172 -7.08 -4.24 -4.80
CA TRP A 172 -8.19 -3.80 -3.95
C TRP A 172 -8.72 -4.96 -3.10
N THR A 173 -9.30 -4.63 -1.97
CA THR A 173 -9.82 -5.59 -0.99
C THR A 173 -11.32 -5.41 -0.80
N PRO A 174 -12.14 -6.45 -1.03
CA PRO A 174 -13.56 -6.44 -0.71
C PRO A 174 -13.79 -6.87 0.74
N SER A 175 -14.85 -6.34 1.34
CA SER A 175 -15.35 -6.77 2.65
C SER A 175 -16.88 -6.76 2.69
N SER A 176 -17.46 -7.59 3.56
CA SER A 176 -18.88 -7.61 3.89
C SER A 176 -19.05 -7.35 5.38
N ASP A 177 -20.12 -6.66 5.77
CA ASP A 177 -20.51 -6.45 7.16
C ASP A 177 -21.36 -7.62 7.74
N ALA A 178 -21.55 -8.70 6.98
CA ALA A 178 -22.38 -9.83 7.37
C ALA A 178 -21.73 -11.20 7.11
N ASP A 179 -21.79 -12.09 8.12
CA ASP A 179 -21.18 -13.43 8.08
C ASP A 179 -21.81 -14.38 7.06
N TRP A 180 -23.07 -14.12 6.65
CA TRP A 180 -23.77 -14.94 5.68
C TRP A 180 -23.33 -14.71 4.23
N LEU A 181 -22.58 -13.63 3.97
CA LEU A 181 -22.13 -13.21 2.65
C LEU A 181 -20.60 -13.21 2.59
N SER A 182 -20.05 -14.17 1.88
CA SER A 182 -18.63 -14.19 1.53
C SER A 182 -18.38 -13.35 0.29
N VAL A 183 -17.34 -12.54 0.32
CA VAL A 183 -16.90 -11.70 -0.81
C VAL A 183 -15.46 -12.02 -1.15
N LYS A 184 -15.14 -12.17 -2.45
CA LYS A 184 -13.81 -12.56 -2.88
C LYS A 184 -13.45 -11.87 -4.19
N ARG A 185 -12.27 -11.24 -4.23
CA ARG A 185 -11.66 -10.78 -5.47
C ARG A 185 -11.17 -11.99 -6.26
N ILE A 186 -11.60 -12.13 -7.50
CA ILE A 186 -11.15 -13.18 -8.43
C ILE A 186 -9.97 -12.69 -9.28
N ASP A 187 -10.10 -11.47 -9.80
CA ASP A 187 -9.06 -10.77 -10.56
C ASP A 187 -9.20 -9.25 -10.38
N ASN A 188 -8.55 -8.45 -11.21
CA ASN A 188 -8.58 -6.99 -11.09
C ASN A 188 -9.95 -6.35 -11.33
N ALA A 189 -10.85 -7.04 -12.01
CA ALA A 189 -12.15 -6.51 -12.42
C ALA A 189 -13.33 -7.32 -11.89
N THR A 190 -13.10 -8.48 -11.24
CA THR A 190 -14.15 -9.44 -10.91
C THR A 190 -14.23 -9.66 -9.41
N LEU A 191 -15.40 -9.38 -8.84
CA LEU A 191 -15.80 -9.70 -7.47
C LEU A 191 -16.79 -10.88 -7.49
N GLU A 192 -16.53 -11.89 -6.67
CA GLU A 192 -17.42 -12.99 -6.40
C GLU A 192 -18.16 -12.75 -5.08
N LEU A 193 -19.47 -12.90 -5.11
CA LEU A 193 -20.38 -12.87 -3.97
C LEU A 193 -20.92 -14.27 -3.77
N SER A 194 -20.83 -14.82 -2.56
CA SER A 194 -21.38 -16.15 -2.25
C SER A 194 -22.15 -16.10 -0.94
N SER A 195 -23.45 -16.35 -1.00
CA SER A 195 -24.34 -16.37 0.16
C SER A 195 -24.54 -17.79 0.68
N THR A 196 -24.70 -17.93 2.00
CA THR A 196 -25.17 -19.18 2.61
C THR A 196 -26.69 -19.26 2.53
N ALA A 197 -27.25 -20.49 2.52
CA ALA A 197 -28.69 -20.69 2.60
C ALA A 197 -29.27 -20.06 3.87
N ARG A 198 -30.38 -19.36 3.73
CA ARG A 198 -31.19 -18.83 4.84
C ARG A 198 -32.17 -19.90 5.30
N LYS A 199 -32.44 -19.97 6.61
CA LYS A 199 -33.52 -20.82 7.13
C LYS A 199 -34.88 -20.18 6.82
N ASP A 200 -35.86 -20.99 6.47
CA ASP A 200 -37.22 -20.52 6.11
C ASP A 200 -37.90 -19.68 7.21
N SER A 201 -37.52 -19.89 8.46
CA SER A 201 -38.05 -19.13 9.61
C SER A 201 -37.43 -17.77 9.80
N ASP A 202 -36.34 -17.48 9.12
CA ASP A 202 -35.55 -16.26 9.32
C ASP A 202 -36.08 -15.14 8.42
N MET A 203 -35.93 -13.90 8.87
CA MET A 203 -36.26 -12.73 8.05
C MET A 203 -35.25 -12.59 6.90
N ALA A 204 -35.69 -11.91 5.84
CA ALA A 204 -34.84 -11.55 4.71
C ALA A 204 -33.62 -10.75 5.19
N ARG A 205 -32.45 -11.11 4.69
CA ARG A 205 -31.16 -10.57 5.10
C ARG A 205 -30.71 -9.44 4.16
N LYS A 206 -29.95 -8.52 4.70
CA LYS A 206 -29.19 -7.55 3.89
C LYS A 206 -27.78 -7.38 4.45
N ALA A 207 -26.86 -6.98 3.59
CA ALA A 207 -25.48 -6.72 3.91
C ALA A 207 -24.95 -5.56 3.07
N THR A 208 -23.95 -4.86 3.58
CA THR A 208 -23.18 -3.88 2.83
C THR A 208 -21.86 -4.52 2.39
N VAL A 209 -21.61 -4.48 1.11
CA VAL A 209 -20.30 -4.82 0.55
C VAL A 209 -19.52 -3.54 0.30
N THR A 210 -18.29 -3.48 0.79
CA THR A 210 -17.37 -2.39 0.55
C THR A 210 -16.13 -2.91 -0.18
N VAL A 211 -15.72 -2.22 -1.22
CA VAL A 211 -14.50 -2.49 -2.00
C VAL A 211 -13.61 -1.27 -1.89
N VAL A 212 -12.36 -1.46 -1.49
CA VAL A 212 -11.39 -0.38 -1.22
C VAL A 212 -10.07 -0.66 -1.91
N SER A 213 -9.45 0.36 -2.51
CA SER A 213 -8.10 0.27 -3.04
C SER A 213 -7.09 -0.02 -1.91
N ASP A 214 -6.15 -0.92 -2.15
CA ASP A 214 -5.11 -1.26 -1.18
C ASP A 214 -4.03 -0.17 -1.07
N LEU A 215 -3.87 0.66 -2.12
CA LEU A 215 -2.85 1.72 -2.16
C LEU A 215 -3.39 3.08 -1.69
N ASP A 216 -4.65 3.37 -1.97
CA ASP A 216 -5.32 4.62 -1.55
C ASP A 216 -6.70 4.30 -1.01
N SER A 217 -6.84 4.30 0.31
CA SER A 217 -8.11 4.05 1.01
C SER A 217 -8.80 5.33 1.50
N TYR A 218 -8.22 6.50 1.27
CA TYR A 218 -8.63 7.75 1.90
C TYR A 218 -9.47 8.66 1.01
N THR A 219 -9.36 8.55 -0.30
CA THR A 219 -10.14 9.37 -1.22
C THR A 219 -11.51 8.76 -1.50
N SER A 220 -12.52 9.58 -1.77
CA SER A 220 -13.88 9.11 -2.09
C SER A 220 -13.94 8.28 -3.37
N THR A 221 -13.00 8.50 -4.30
CA THR A 221 -12.93 7.76 -5.56
C THR A 221 -12.22 6.41 -5.46
N SER A 222 -11.53 6.15 -4.35
CA SER A 222 -10.76 4.91 -4.13
C SER A 222 -11.56 3.81 -3.46
N ARG A 223 -12.84 4.00 -3.27
CA ARG A 223 -13.76 3.04 -2.64
C ARG A 223 -15.15 3.08 -3.25
N THR A 224 -15.84 1.96 -3.18
CA THR A 224 -17.27 1.86 -3.52
C THR A 224 -17.97 0.94 -2.52
N SER A 225 -19.26 1.18 -2.28
CA SER A 225 -20.09 0.33 -1.45
C SER A 225 -21.45 0.11 -2.10
N PHE A 226 -22.05 -1.04 -1.86
CA PHE A 226 -23.40 -1.37 -2.36
C PHE A 226 -24.09 -2.38 -1.44
N THR A 227 -25.41 -2.44 -1.54
CA THR A 227 -26.23 -3.36 -0.76
C THR A 227 -26.39 -4.70 -1.48
N VAL A 228 -26.24 -5.79 -0.73
CA VAL A 228 -26.60 -7.15 -1.14
C VAL A 228 -27.72 -7.64 -0.24
N ALA A 229 -28.79 -8.19 -0.81
CA ALA A 229 -29.95 -8.64 -0.04
C ALA A 229 -30.50 -9.96 -0.57
N ASP A 230 -31.27 -10.67 0.25
CA ASP A 230 -32.09 -11.78 -0.23
C ASP A 230 -33.14 -11.26 -1.24
N ALA A 231 -33.50 -12.07 -2.23
CA ALA A 231 -34.40 -11.67 -3.31
C ALA A 231 -35.83 -11.30 -2.84
N ASP A 232 -36.23 -11.74 -1.64
CA ASP A 232 -37.50 -11.40 -1.01
C ASP A 232 -37.38 -10.23 0.00
N ALA A 233 -36.23 -9.59 0.11
CA ALA A 233 -36.04 -8.45 1.00
C ALA A 233 -36.81 -7.22 0.49
N VAL A 234 -37.42 -6.50 1.42
CA VAL A 234 -38.01 -5.19 1.16
C VAL A 234 -36.96 -4.15 1.52
N LEU A 235 -36.43 -3.45 0.53
CA LEU A 235 -35.48 -2.34 0.73
C LEU A 235 -36.25 -1.04 0.93
N SER A 236 -35.87 -0.26 1.95
CA SER A 236 -36.39 1.09 2.17
C SER A 236 -35.67 2.07 1.24
N GLY A 237 -36.22 3.30 1.12
CA GLY A 237 -35.57 4.34 0.31
C GLY A 237 -34.15 4.71 0.73
N ASP A 238 -33.80 4.46 2.00
CA ASP A 238 -32.45 4.70 2.56
C ASP A 238 -31.44 3.59 2.20
N ASP A 239 -31.93 2.44 1.71
CA ASP A 239 -31.09 1.35 1.22
C ASP A 239 -30.67 1.56 -0.25
N TYR A 240 -31.22 2.57 -0.92
CA TYR A 240 -30.73 3.03 -2.22
C TYR A 240 -29.64 4.05 -1.96
N ASP A 241 -28.39 3.61 -2.01
CA ASP A 241 -27.27 4.52 -2.11
C ASP A 241 -27.36 5.21 -3.48
N TYR A 242 -27.82 6.44 -3.45
CA TYR A 242 -27.65 7.35 -4.59
C TYR A 242 -26.16 7.76 -4.60
N GLY A 243 -25.29 6.80 -4.87
CA GLY A 243 -23.88 7.08 -5.08
C GLY A 243 -23.75 8.26 -6.02
N ASP A 244 -22.96 9.22 -5.63
CA ASP A 244 -22.78 10.52 -6.29
C ASP A 244 -22.95 10.38 -7.80
N HIS A 245 -24.03 10.92 -8.30
CA HIS A 245 -24.33 11.02 -9.72
C HIS A 245 -23.21 11.86 -10.33
N ILE A 246 -22.19 11.18 -10.86
CA ILE A 246 -21.28 11.83 -11.79
C ILE A 246 -22.05 11.90 -13.09
N ASP A 247 -22.75 13.01 -13.28
CA ASP A 247 -23.35 13.36 -14.58
C ASP A 247 -22.21 13.45 -15.60
N TRP A 248 -22.19 12.50 -16.48
CA TRP A 248 -21.37 12.52 -17.68
C TRP A 248 -22.19 13.20 -18.79
N ASP A 249 -22.26 14.54 -18.76
CA ASP A 249 -22.65 15.34 -19.94
C ASP A 249 -21.42 15.67 -20.79
#